data_8dbb31c4385f5ad95bbfe8029c6467cc
#
_entry.id   8dbb31c4385f5ad95bbfe8029c6467cc
#
_cell.length_a   1.000
_cell.length_b   1.000
_cell.length_c   1.000
_cell.angle_alpha   90.00
_cell.angle_beta   90.00
_cell.angle_gamma   90.00
#
_symmetry.space_group_name_H-M   'P 1'
#
loop_
_entity.id
_entity.type
_entity.pdbx_description
1 polymer ?
#
loop_
_entity_poly.entity_id
_entity_poly.type
_entity_poly.pdbx_seq_one_letter_code
_entity_poly.pdbx_strand_id
1 'polypeptide(L)'
;MKSRVIEATAPTRVDLAGGTLDIWPVYLFHPGAVTVNVAIDRRAWCRVEAGVEGVEIESKDTLQKAAGRSVAEVLAGGKLTLAAHILQALGIESGVRVVTQSRVPAGSGLGGSSALAVAITGAVTAAFDRPLGPDEIWALTRDA
;
A
#
# COMPACT_ATOMS: atom_id res chain seq x y z
N MET A 1 18.60 14.63 10.54
CA MET A 1 17.17 14.97 10.29
C MET A 1 16.36 14.51 11.47
N LYS A 2 15.33 15.28 11.91
CA LYS A 2 14.40 14.77 12.93
C LYS A 2 13.63 13.60 12.32
N SER A 3 13.59 12.47 13.02
CA SER A 3 12.73 11.33 12.67
C SER A 3 11.28 11.81 12.61
N ARG A 4 10.59 11.53 11.52
CA ARG A 4 9.19 11.87 11.33
C ARG A 4 8.38 10.60 11.25
N VAL A 5 7.41 10.47 12.14
CA VAL A 5 6.53 9.29 12.22
C VAL A 5 5.13 9.69 11.77
N ILE A 6 4.60 8.96 10.79
CA ILE A 6 3.24 9.14 10.27
C ILE A 6 2.51 7.80 10.33
N GLU A 7 1.26 7.85 10.71
CA GLU A 7 0.34 6.70 10.64
C GLU A 7 -0.82 7.03 9.69
N ALA A 8 -1.21 6.05 8.88
CA ALA A 8 -2.37 6.15 8.00
C ALA A 8 -3.20 4.88 8.04
N THR A 9 -4.49 5.01 7.77
CA THR A 9 -5.41 3.87 7.63
C THR A 9 -6.28 4.04 6.41
N ALA A 10 -6.64 2.91 5.79
CA ALA A 10 -7.64 2.88 4.73
C ALA A 10 -8.67 1.76 5.01
N PRO A 11 -9.97 2.00 4.78
CA PRO A 11 -10.97 0.97 4.93
C PRO A 11 -10.83 -0.09 3.83
N THR A 12 -11.16 -1.33 4.13
CA THR A 12 -11.40 -2.36 3.13
C THR A 12 -12.85 -2.29 2.65
N ARG A 13 -13.22 -3.10 1.66
CA ARG A 13 -14.55 -3.06 1.05
C ARG A 13 -15.14 -4.44 0.88
N VAL A 14 -16.47 -4.48 0.77
CA VAL A 14 -17.23 -5.62 0.28
C VAL A 14 -17.82 -5.24 -1.09
N ASP A 15 -17.56 -6.05 -2.09
CA ASP A 15 -18.17 -5.90 -3.41
C ASP A 15 -19.53 -6.60 -3.40
N LEU A 16 -20.59 -5.82 -3.61
CA LEU A 16 -21.97 -6.28 -3.65
C LEU A 16 -22.35 -6.79 -5.04
N ALA A 17 -21.79 -6.18 -6.08
CA ALA A 17 -22.00 -6.57 -7.48
C ALA A 17 -20.84 -6.04 -8.34
N GLY A 18 -20.47 -6.79 -9.38
CA GLY A 18 -19.52 -6.36 -10.41
C GLY A 18 -18.03 -6.37 -9.98
N GLY A 19 -17.70 -6.94 -8.83
CA GLY A 19 -16.36 -6.85 -8.22
C GLY A 19 -15.19 -7.41 -9.04
N THR A 20 -15.44 -8.18 -10.10
CA THR A 20 -14.36 -8.67 -10.99
C THR A 20 -14.20 -7.78 -12.23
N LEU A 21 -15.19 -6.96 -12.53
CA LEU A 21 -15.23 -6.14 -13.73
C LEU A 21 -14.34 -4.89 -13.64
N ASP A 22 -13.84 -4.56 -12.46
CA ASP A 22 -12.93 -3.44 -12.18
C ASP A 22 -11.45 -3.81 -12.18
N ILE A 23 -11.12 -5.09 -12.46
CA ILE A 23 -9.73 -5.58 -12.49
C ILE A 23 -9.15 -5.46 -13.90
N TRP A 24 -7.92 -4.96 -13.99
CA TRP A 24 -7.15 -4.99 -15.23
C TRP A 24 -6.80 -6.44 -15.64
N PRO A 25 -6.94 -6.84 -16.91
CA PRO A 25 -7.43 -6.07 -18.06
C PRO A 25 -8.96 -6.22 -18.29
N VAL A 26 -9.72 -6.81 -17.39
CA VAL A 26 -11.13 -7.18 -17.58
C VAL A 26 -11.99 -5.97 -17.92
N TYR A 27 -11.80 -4.83 -17.25
CA TYR A 27 -12.56 -3.61 -17.55
C TYR A 27 -12.37 -3.08 -18.98
N LEU A 28 -11.27 -3.42 -19.66
CA LEU A 28 -11.04 -3.02 -21.06
C LEU A 28 -12.00 -3.72 -22.03
N PHE A 29 -12.49 -4.91 -21.66
CA PHE A 29 -13.40 -5.70 -22.48
C PHE A 29 -14.88 -5.45 -22.15
N HIS A 30 -15.16 -4.71 -21.09
CA HIS A 30 -16.50 -4.44 -20.58
C HIS A 30 -16.73 -2.94 -20.35
N PRO A 31 -16.70 -2.10 -21.43
CA PRO A 31 -16.91 -0.68 -21.27
C PRO A 31 -18.30 -0.40 -20.69
N GLY A 32 -18.38 0.47 -19.69
CA GLY A 32 -19.62 0.79 -18.98
C GLY A 32 -20.01 -0.20 -17.87
N ALA A 33 -19.18 -1.18 -17.55
CA ALA A 33 -19.38 -2.02 -16.39
C ALA A 33 -19.35 -1.18 -15.11
N VAL A 34 -20.20 -1.55 -14.15
CA VAL A 34 -20.35 -0.84 -12.87
C VAL A 34 -20.06 -1.83 -11.72
N THR A 35 -19.21 -1.42 -10.80
CA THR A 35 -19.01 -2.12 -9.54
C THR A 35 -19.76 -1.38 -8.43
N VAL A 36 -20.52 -2.12 -7.63
CA VAL A 36 -21.19 -1.61 -6.44
C VAL A 36 -20.49 -2.20 -5.23
N ASN A 37 -19.94 -1.36 -4.38
CA ASN A 37 -19.26 -1.79 -3.17
C ASN A 37 -19.59 -0.89 -1.97
N VAL A 38 -19.26 -1.37 -0.78
CA VAL A 38 -19.39 -0.64 0.47
C VAL A 38 -18.11 -0.77 1.29
N ALA A 39 -17.62 0.36 1.79
CA ALA A 39 -16.49 0.37 2.71
C ALA A 39 -16.93 -0.21 4.07
N ILE A 40 -16.05 -1.01 4.69
CA ILE A 40 -16.28 -1.63 5.99
C ILE A 40 -15.22 -1.20 7.00
N ASP A 41 -15.56 -1.27 8.29
CA ASP A 41 -14.62 -0.88 9.35
C ASP A 41 -13.62 -2.00 9.70
N ARG A 42 -13.10 -2.65 8.68
CA ARG A 42 -11.91 -3.49 8.72
C ARG A 42 -10.82 -2.76 7.95
N ARG A 43 -9.85 -2.19 8.66
CA ARG A 43 -8.89 -1.25 8.08
C ARG A 43 -7.54 -1.91 7.86
N ALA A 44 -6.89 -1.52 6.77
CA ALA A 44 -5.45 -1.61 6.64
C ALA A 44 -4.81 -0.42 7.38
N TRP A 45 -3.71 -0.67 8.07
CA TRP A 45 -2.95 0.32 8.82
C TRP A 45 -1.50 0.29 8.38
N CYS A 46 -0.89 1.47 8.31
CA CYS A 46 0.52 1.65 8.00
C CYS A 46 1.11 2.71 8.91
N ARG A 47 2.31 2.44 9.42
CA ARG A 47 3.17 3.40 10.11
C ARG A 47 4.47 3.54 9.34
N VAL A 48 4.84 4.76 9.03
CA VAL A 48 6.08 5.11 8.36
C VAL A 48 6.93 5.98 9.26
N GLU A 49 8.20 5.65 9.38
CA GLU A 49 9.21 6.44 10.06
C GLU A 49 10.29 6.82 9.05
N ALA A 50 10.42 8.13 8.78
CA ALA A 50 11.42 8.69 7.88
C ALA A 50 12.65 9.18 8.68
N GLY A 51 13.82 9.16 8.04
CA GLY A 51 15.08 9.60 8.66
C GLY A 51 15.78 8.54 9.49
N VAL A 52 15.47 7.25 9.25
CA VAL A 52 16.19 6.09 9.79
C VAL A 52 17.31 5.67 8.84
N GLU A 53 18.16 4.74 9.27
CA GLU A 53 19.20 4.16 8.42
C GLU A 53 18.63 3.01 7.58
N GLY A 54 18.93 2.99 6.26
CA GLY A 54 18.50 1.92 5.36
C GLY A 54 17.00 1.85 5.11
N VAL A 55 16.51 0.65 4.84
CA VAL A 55 15.10 0.33 4.61
C VAL A 55 14.71 -0.85 5.48
N GLU A 56 13.61 -0.72 6.22
CA GLU A 56 13.02 -1.79 6.99
C GLU A 56 11.52 -1.86 6.70
N ILE A 57 11.01 -3.03 6.34
CA ILE A 57 9.59 -3.28 6.11
C ILE A 57 9.15 -4.45 6.99
N GLU A 58 8.09 -4.25 7.76
CA GLU A 58 7.50 -5.26 8.63
C GLU A 58 6.00 -5.37 8.38
N SER A 59 5.51 -6.60 8.21
CA SER A 59 4.08 -6.93 8.20
C SER A 59 3.72 -7.67 9.49
N LYS A 60 2.84 -7.07 10.30
CA LYS A 60 2.41 -7.64 11.59
C LYS A 60 1.46 -8.82 11.42
N ASP A 61 0.65 -8.81 10.38
CA ASP A 61 -0.34 -9.85 10.11
C ASP A 61 0.28 -11.10 9.47
N THR A 62 1.31 -10.95 8.65
CA THR A 62 2.04 -12.08 8.05
C THR A 62 3.29 -12.48 8.83
N LEU A 63 3.67 -11.72 9.85
CA LEU A 63 4.88 -11.89 10.67
C LEU A 63 6.17 -11.91 9.84
N GLN A 64 6.15 -11.19 8.71
CA GLN A 64 7.31 -11.10 7.82
C GLN A 64 8.05 -9.78 8.02
N LYS A 65 9.37 -9.86 7.81
CA LYS A 65 10.26 -8.69 7.81
C LYS A 65 11.20 -8.76 6.62
N ALA A 66 11.52 -7.58 6.08
CA ALA A 66 12.52 -7.38 5.05
C ALA A 66 13.34 -6.14 5.42
N ALA A 67 14.65 -6.21 5.25
CA ALA A 67 15.54 -5.08 5.50
C ALA A 67 16.69 -5.08 4.51
N GLY A 68 17.20 -3.88 4.21
CA GLY A 68 18.32 -3.68 3.31
C GLY A 68 18.86 -2.24 3.42
N ARG A 69 19.95 -1.98 2.74
CA ARG A 69 20.51 -0.62 2.65
C ARG A 69 19.70 0.27 1.71
N SER A 70 18.97 -0.36 0.78
CA SER A 70 18.16 0.33 -0.22
C SER A 70 16.87 -0.46 -0.53
N VAL A 71 15.90 0.21 -1.13
CA VAL A 71 14.66 -0.41 -1.65
C VAL A 71 14.98 -1.48 -2.70
N ALA A 72 15.98 -1.27 -3.54
CA ALA A 72 16.41 -2.26 -4.54
C ALA A 72 16.89 -3.57 -3.89
N GLU A 73 17.66 -3.50 -2.79
CA GLU A 73 18.06 -4.69 -2.02
C GLU A 73 16.85 -5.44 -1.44
N VAL A 74 15.87 -4.72 -0.89
CA VAL A 74 14.64 -5.33 -0.34
C VAL A 74 13.83 -6.02 -1.44
N LEU A 75 13.69 -5.38 -2.62
CA LEU A 75 13.02 -5.97 -3.77
C LEU A 75 13.71 -7.25 -4.26
N ALA A 76 15.04 -7.25 -4.32
CA ALA A 76 15.82 -8.43 -4.69
C ALA A 76 15.60 -9.62 -3.72
N GLY A 77 15.26 -9.33 -2.46
CA GLY A 77 14.89 -10.35 -1.46
C GLY A 77 13.51 -10.98 -1.66
N GLY A 78 12.65 -10.41 -2.49
CA GLY A 78 11.36 -10.95 -2.90
C GLY A 78 10.29 -11.03 -1.80
N LYS A 79 10.50 -10.37 -0.65
CA LYS A 79 9.55 -10.34 0.47
C LYS A 79 8.93 -8.94 0.61
N LEU A 80 7.64 -8.89 1.00
CA LEU A 80 6.93 -7.64 1.26
C LEU A 80 7.03 -6.62 0.10
N THR A 81 6.96 -7.13 -1.12
CA THR A 81 7.22 -6.40 -2.37
C THR A 81 6.27 -5.24 -2.60
N LEU A 82 5.01 -5.32 -2.15
CA LEU A 82 4.02 -4.25 -2.31
C LEU A 82 4.54 -2.92 -1.74
N ALA A 83 4.98 -2.91 -0.49
CA ALA A 83 5.51 -1.70 0.13
C ALA A 83 6.79 -1.22 -0.57
N ALA A 84 7.68 -2.14 -0.95
CA ALA A 84 8.92 -1.81 -1.63
C ALA A 84 8.67 -1.22 -3.04
N HIS A 85 7.70 -1.74 -3.81
CA HIS A 85 7.31 -1.16 -5.10
C HIS A 85 6.72 0.25 -4.95
N ILE A 86 5.90 0.47 -3.93
CA ILE A 86 5.36 1.81 -3.65
C ILE A 86 6.48 2.80 -3.30
N LEU A 87 7.44 2.40 -2.44
CA LEU A 87 8.60 3.22 -2.13
C LEU A 87 9.41 3.56 -3.39
N GLN A 88 9.65 2.57 -4.26
CA GLN A 88 10.35 2.75 -5.53
C GLN A 88 9.61 3.71 -6.46
N ALA A 89 8.30 3.53 -6.62
CA ALA A 89 7.47 4.40 -7.46
C ALA A 89 7.44 5.85 -6.96
N LEU A 90 7.54 6.05 -5.64
CA LEU A 90 7.65 7.37 -5.02
C LEU A 90 9.09 7.93 -5.00
N GLY A 91 10.07 7.21 -5.56
CA GLY A 91 11.46 7.63 -5.59
C GLY A 91 12.13 7.69 -4.21
N ILE A 92 11.68 6.86 -3.28
CA ILE A 92 12.30 6.69 -1.96
C ILE A 92 13.28 5.53 -2.06
N GLU A 93 14.55 5.81 -1.97
CA GLU A 93 15.60 4.78 -2.13
C GLU A 93 16.04 4.17 -0.80
N SER A 94 16.03 4.96 0.27
CA SER A 94 16.44 4.55 1.61
C SER A 94 15.93 5.53 2.69
N GLY A 95 16.30 5.32 3.93
CA GLY A 95 15.96 6.23 5.03
C GLY A 95 14.53 6.04 5.57
N VAL A 96 13.96 4.82 5.44
CA VAL A 96 12.55 4.58 5.77
C VAL A 96 12.33 3.26 6.49
N ARG A 97 11.49 3.29 7.52
CA ARG A 97 10.90 2.11 8.14
C ARG A 97 9.39 2.12 7.90
N VAL A 98 8.85 1.00 7.40
CA VAL A 98 7.43 0.81 7.12
C VAL A 98 6.92 -0.37 7.93
N VAL A 99 5.90 -0.16 8.74
CA VAL A 99 5.21 -1.22 9.49
C VAL A 99 3.76 -1.26 9.01
N THR A 100 3.29 -2.44 8.63
CA THR A 100 1.96 -2.62 8.06
C THR A 100 1.14 -3.63 8.85
N GLN A 101 -0.18 -3.51 8.78
CA GLN A 101 -1.13 -4.48 9.31
C GLN A 101 -2.43 -4.42 8.51
N SER A 102 -2.89 -5.58 8.03
CA SER A 102 -4.24 -5.74 7.48
C SER A 102 -5.15 -6.42 8.52
N ARG A 103 -6.39 -5.94 8.65
CA ARG A 103 -7.40 -6.58 9.54
C ARG A 103 -8.32 -7.54 8.78
N VAL A 104 -8.04 -7.81 7.52
CA VAL A 104 -8.74 -8.80 6.73
C VAL A 104 -7.78 -9.90 6.29
N PRO A 105 -8.21 -11.16 6.24
CA PRO A 105 -7.36 -12.26 5.81
C PRO A 105 -6.88 -12.07 4.37
N ALA A 106 -5.66 -12.49 4.09
CA ALA A 106 -5.15 -12.54 2.73
C ALA A 106 -6.05 -13.46 1.87
N GLY A 107 -6.36 -13.03 0.65
CA GLY A 107 -7.21 -13.78 -0.27
C GLY A 107 -8.72 -13.76 0.06
N SER A 108 -9.16 -12.95 1.03
CA SER A 108 -10.57 -12.83 1.40
C SER A 108 -11.47 -12.12 0.37
N GLY A 109 -10.90 -11.50 -0.67
CA GLY A 109 -11.67 -10.70 -1.63
C GLY A 109 -12.16 -9.35 -1.10
N LEU A 110 -11.74 -8.95 0.11
CA LEU A 110 -12.18 -7.71 0.77
C LEU A 110 -11.30 -6.49 0.43
N GLY A 111 -10.48 -6.56 -0.60
CA GLY A 111 -9.62 -5.45 -1.03
C GLY A 111 -8.50 -5.09 -0.06
N GLY A 112 -8.00 -6.06 0.74
CA GLY A 112 -6.98 -5.84 1.75
C GLY A 112 -5.68 -5.28 1.18
N SER A 113 -5.19 -5.81 0.07
CA SER A 113 -3.96 -5.32 -0.60
C SER A 113 -4.13 -3.90 -1.12
N SER A 114 -5.27 -3.59 -1.77
CA SER A 114 -5.55 -2.24 -2.28
C SER A 114 -5.66 -1.22 -1.14
N ALA A 115 -6.36 -1.56 -0.05
CA ALA A 115 -6.46 -0.69 1.12
C ALA A 115 -5.07 -0.48 1.76
N LEU A 116 -4.24 -1.53 1.80
CA LEU A 116 -2.88 -1.43 2.31
C LEU A 116 -2.01 -0.53 1.42
N ALA A 117 -2.11 -0.66 0.10
CA ALA A 117 -1.41 0.21 -0.85
C ALA A 117 -1.76 1.70 -0.63
N VAL A 118 -3.05 2.01 -0.47
CA VAL A 118 -3.51 3.38 -0.17
C VAL A 118 -2.95 3.88 1.16
N ALA A 119 -3.00 3.07 2.22
CA ALA A 119 -2.47 3.44 3.53
C ALA A 119 -0.94 3.69 3.48
N ILE A 120 -0.18 2.82 2.80
CA ILE A 120 1.28 2.98 2.63
C ILE A 120 1.57 4.26 1.86
N THR A 121 0.93 4.47 0.71
CA THR A 121 1.14 5.65 -0.13
C THR A 121 0.85 6.93 0.65
N GLY A 122 -0.29 7.01 1.34
CA GLY A 122 -0.64 8.16 2.15
C GLY A 122 0.35 8.44 3.28
N ALA A 123 0.81 7.40 4.00
CA ALA A 123 1.79 7.55 5.07
C ALA A 123 3.17 7.99 4.56
N VAL A 124 3.65 7.38 3.46
CA VAL A 124 4.96 7.70 2.87
C VAL A 124 4.98 9.12 2.32
N THR A 125 3.97 9.50 1.54
CA THR A 125 3.91 10.85 0.96
C THR A 125 3.87 11.93 2.03
N ALA A 126 3.13 11.71 3.11
CA ALA A 126 3.11 12.62 4.25
C ALA A 126 4.44 12.64 5.02
N ALA A 127 5.11 11.49 5.20
CA ALA A 127 6.38 11.41 5.93
C ALA A 127 7.52 12.12 5.18
N PHE A 128 7.50 12.13 3.85
CA PHE A 128 8.52 12.73 3.00
C PHE A 128 8.14 14.09 2.40
N ASP A 129 7.06 14.72 2.89
CA ASP A 129 6.55 16.01 2.38
C ASP A 129 6.32 16.03 0.86
N ARG A 130 5.75 14.95 0.34
CA ARG A 130 5.39 14.78 -1.08
C ARG A 130 3.88 14.58 -1.20
N PRO A 131 3.06 15.61 -0.96
CA PRO A 131 1.61 15.45 -1.00
C PRO A 131 1.15 15.04 -2.39
N LEU A 132 0.31 14.01 -2.45
CA LEU A 132 -0.38 13.56 -3.66
C LEU A 132 -1.88 13.79 -3.48
N GLY A 133 -2.53 14.19 -4.57
CA GLY A 133 -3.99 14.25 -4.63
C GLY A 133 -4.62 12.86 -4.71
N PRO A 134 -5.95 12.74 -4.49
CA PRO A 134 -6.64 11.46 -4.53
C PRO A 134 -6.45 10.70 -5.85
N ASP A 135 -6.48 11.41 -6.99
CA ASP A 135 -6.32 10.81 -8.32
C ASP A 135 -4.91 10.25 -8.54
N GLU A 136 -3.88 10.94 -8.02
CA GLU A 136 -2.49 10.49 -8.09
C GLU A 136 -2.26 9.26 -7.21
N ILE A 137 -2.84 9.23 -6.00
CA ILE A 137 -2.81 8.07 -5.11
C ILE A 137 -3.49 6.88 -5.79
N TRP A 138 -4.66 7.10 -6.40
CA TRP A 138 -5.39 6.06 -7.12
C TRP A 138 -4.58 5.50 -8.28
N ALA A 139 -3.99 6.36 -9.13
CA ALA A 139 -3.17 5.94 -10.25
C ALA A 139 -1.98 5.08 -9.80
N LEU A 140 -1.25 5.52 -8.77
CA LEU A 140 -0.09 4.82 -8.25
C LEU A 140 -0.45 3.47 -7.61
N THR A 141 -1.56 3.39 -6.88
CA THR A 141 -1.97 2.16 -6.18
C THR A 141 -2.67 1.15 -7.09
N ARG A 142 -3.22 1.59 -8.22
CA ARG A 142 -3.79 0.70 -9.24
C ARG A 142 -2.73 -0.14 -9.92
N ASP A 143 -1.56 0.43 -10.15
CA ASP A 143 -0.47 -0.18 -10.95
C ASP A 143 0.60 -0.86 -10.06
N ALA A 144 0.44 -0.83 -8.73
CA ALA A 144 1.31 -1.49 -7.75
C ALA A 144 0.80 -2.91 -7.42
#